data_5f723753e0795b701b03eb1780f3d5cb
#
_entry.id   5f723753e0795b701b03eb1780f3d5cb
#
_cell.length_a   1.000
_cell.length_b   1.000
_cell.length_c   1.000
_cell.angle_alpha   90.00
_cell.angle_beta   90.00
_cell.angle_gamma   90.00
#
_symmetry.space_group_name_H-M   'P 1'
#
loop_
_entity.id
_entity.type
_entity.pdbx_description
1 polymer ?
#
loop_
_entity_poly.entity_id
_entity_poly.type
_entity_poly.pdbx_seq_one_letter_code
_entity_poly.pdbx_strand_id
1 'polypeptide(L)'
;MNKRVQAFLAKMQEKELDGIIINNLKNVYYLTGFWGSNGTVFISRDRQVLVTDSRYIIAAKQETSGFEIVADRDELAVIAGIVKDMGLSRIGFEDEISVSYYHRMQVAFEGIDLLPQTQFVEGLRMIKDEAEIAAIRKACSISDQAFHDALDFIKPGKTEIEIANFLDFRMRELGASGLSFDTILASGINSSKPHAHPMHKPVELGEAITMDFGCLYDHYVSDMTRTIYLGHVSDEQAEIYNTVLKANQALIDQAKAGLGFRDFDKIPRDIIIEAGYGDYFTHGIGHGIGLDIHEEPYFSQTSTETIKAGMALTDEPGIYIEGKYGVRIEDDILITETGCELLTLAPKELIVI
;
A
#
# COMPACT_ATOMS: atom_id res chain seq x y z
N MET A 1 1.46 -26.92 7.31
CA MET A 1 0.74 -25.69 7.70
C MET A 1 1.56 -24.50 7.21
N ASN A 2 0.95 -23.58 6.50
CA ASN A 2 1.57 -22.36 5.98
C ASN A 2 2.14 -21.52 7.17
N LYS A 3 3.32 -20.92 7.02
CA LYS A 3 3.97 -20.09 8.05
C LYS A 3 3.07 -18.93 8.53
N ARG A 4 2.28 -18.32 7.61
CA ARG A 4 1.35 -17.25 7.91
C ARG A 4 0.23 -17.71 8.86
N VAL A 5 -0.33 -18.90 8.62
CA VAL A 5 -1.34 -19.52 9.50
C VAL A 5 -0.73 -19.89 10.86
N GLN A 6 0.53 -20.31 10.92
CA GLN A 6 1.21 -20.56 12.19
C GLN A 6 1.37 -19.29 13.03
N ALA A 7 1.82 -18.19 12.41
CA ALA A 7 1.93 -16.88 13.06
C ALA A 7 0.54 -16.36 13.52
N PHE A 8 -0.48 -16.56 12.68
CA PHE A 8 -1.87 -16.23 13.01
C PHE A 8 -2.36 -16.98 14.26
N LEU A 9 -2.14 -18.30 14.33
CA LEU A 9 -2.53 -19.13 15.48
C LEU A 9 -1.79 -18.74 16.75
N ALA A 10 -0.51 -18.39 16.67
CA ALA A 10 0.26 -17.89 17.81
C ALA A 10 -0.35 -16.59 18.37
N LYS A 11 -0.63 -15.62 17.50
CA LYS A 11 -1.27 -14.34 17.87
C LYS A 11 -2.70 -14.56 18.44
N MET A 12 -3.46 -15.51 17.87
CA MET A 12 -4.78 -15.88 18.36
C MET A 12 -4.72 -16.44 19.80
N GLN A 13 -3.71 -17.27 20.09
CA GLN A 13 -3.48 -17.83 21.43
C GLN A 13 -3.13 -16.73 22.44
N GLU A 14 -2.30 -15.74 22.07
CA GLU A 14 -1.95 -14.60 22.92
C GLU A 14 -3.18 -13.76 23.29
N LYS A 15 -4.17 -13.70 22.39
CA LYS A 15 -5.45 -12.99 22.60
C LYS A 15 -6.52 -13.84 23.30
N GLU A 16 -6.20 -15.08 23.65
CA GLU A 16 -7.13 -16.04 24.29
C GLU A 16 -8.43 -16.25 23.49
N LEU A 17 -8.32 -16.33 22.15
CA LEU A 17 -9.43 -16.57 21.24
C LEU A 17 -9.51 -18.05 20.87
N ASP A 18 -10.72 -18.60 20.77
CA ASP A 18 -10.97 -19.97 20.32
C ASP A 18 -10.95 -20.07 18.80
N GLY A 19 -11.31 -18.99 18.11
CA GLY A 19 -11.29 -18.88 16.66
C GLY A 19 -11.46 -17.45 16.20
N ILE A 20 -11.16 -17.17 14.91
CA ILE A 20 -11.32 -15.86 14.30
C ILE A 20 -11.99 -15.99 12.94
N ILE A 21 -12.90 -15.06 12.64
CA ILE A 21 -13.56 -14.88 11.35
C ILE A 21 -12.85 -13.75 10.60
N ILE A 22 -12.40 -14.03 9.39
CA ILE A 22 -11.72 -13.11 8.48
C ILE A 22 -12.56 -12.96 7.23
N ASN A 23 -12.98 -11.73 6.92
CA ASN A 23 -13.81 -11.42 5.76
C ASN A 23 -13.22 -10.32 4.84
N ASN A 24 -12.17 -9.64 5.25
CA ASN A 24 -11.39 -8.79 4.35
C ASN A 24 -10.71 -9.68 3.30
N LEU A 25 -11.04 -9.46 2.02
CA LEU A 25 -10.59 -10.32 0.93
C LEU A 25 -9.07 -10.33 0.73
N LYS A 26 -8.38 -9.24 1.06
CA LYS A 26 -6.91 -9.19 1.05
C LYS A 26 -6.31 -10.04 2.16
N ASN A 27 -6.91 -10.04 3.34
CA ASN A 27 -6.52 -10.90 4.45
C ASN A 27 -6.85 -12.38 4.17
N VAL A 28 -7.99 -12.65 3.51
CA VAL A 28 -8.31 -13.99 3.01
C VAL A 28 -7.22 -14.47 2.04
N TYR A 29 -6.85 -13.65 1.04
CA TYR A 29 -5.75 -13.97 0.12
C TYR A 29 -4.43 -14.20 0.86
N TYR A 30 -4.04 -13.30 1.76
CA TYR A 30 -2.81 -13.41 2.54
C TYR A 30 -2.67 -14.76 3.26
N LEU A 31 -3.77 -15.24 3.85
CA LEU A 31 -3.78 -16.47 4.63
C LEU A 31 -3.90 -17.74 3.76
N THR A 32 -4.65 -17.66 2.66
CA THR A 32 -5.07 -18.84 1.89
C THR A 32 -4.42 -18.97 0.50
N GLY A 33 -4.01 -17.84 -0.09
CA GLY A 33 -3.64 -17.72 -1.50
C GLY A 33 -4.84 -17.56 -2.44
N PHE A 34 -6.07 -17.69 -1.94
CA PHE A 34 -7.29 -17.57 -2.75
C PHE A 34 -7.62 -16.10 -3.05
N TRP A 35 -7.77 -15.79 -4.34
CA TRP A 35 -8.19 -14.49 -4.81
C TRP A 35 -9.58 -14.53 -5.45
N GLY A 36 -10.55 -13.89 -4.83
CA GLY A 36 -11.94 -13.85 -5.32
C GLY A 36 -12.71 -12.68 -4.72
N SER A 37 -13.87 -12.39 -5.29
CA SER A 37 -14.75 -11.32 -4.79
C SER A 37 -15.72 -11.79 -3.69
N ASN A 38 -15.61 -13.05 -3.26
CA ASN A 38 -16.39 -13.63 -2.17
C ASN A 38 -15.59 -14.72 -1.48
N GLY A 39 -15.36 -14.56 -0.20
CA GLY A 39 -14.63 -15.52 0.63
C GLY A 39 -14.61 -15.07 2.09
N THR A 40 -14.89 -15.99 3.00
CA THR A 40 -14.77 -15.78 4.44
C THR A 40 -13.96 -16.94 5.02
N VAL A 41 -12.94 -16.63 5.78
CA VAL A 41 -12.11 -17.63 6.44
C VAL A 41 -12.48 -17.71 7.90
N PHE A 42 -12.59 -18.94 8.40
CA PHE A 42 -12.61 -19.23 9.82
C PHE A 42 -11.39 -20.05 10.20
N ILE A 43 -10.66 -19.59 11.20
CA ILE A 43 -9.48 -20.28 11.74
C ILE A 43 -9.68 -20.52 13.24
N SER A 44 -9.60 -21.78 13.63
CA SER A 44 -9.43 -22.23 15.02
C SER A 44 -8.15 -23.05 15.14
N ARG A 45 -7.78 -23.47 16.34
CA ARG A 45 -6.61 -24.32 16.56
C ARG A 45 -6.65 -25.60 15.72
N ASP A 46 -7.81 -26.22 15.59
CA ASP A 46 -7.97 -27.56 15.04
C ASP A 46 -8.61 -27.56 13.65
N ARG A 47 -9.15 -26.43 13.18
CA ARG A 47 -9.88 -26.36 11.92
C ARG A 47 -9.66 -25.01 11.22
N GLN A 48 -9.37 -25.09 9.93
CA GLN A 48 -9.22 -23.93 9.03
C GLN A 48 -10.19 -24.13 7.86
N VAL A 49 -11.10 -23.20 7.66
CA VAL A 49 -12.17 -23.29 6.66
C VAL A 49 -12.22 -22.02 5.83
N LEU A 50 -12.29 -22.16 4.51
CA LEU A 50 -12.62 -21.11 3.56
C LEU A 50 -14.06 -21.37 3.06
N VAL A 51 -14.98 -20.48 3.40
CA VAL A 51 -16.35 -20.48 2.87
C VAL A 51 -16.40 -19.53 1.69
N THR A 52 -16.85 -20.02 0.53
CA THR A 52 -17.05 -19.20 -0.67
C THR A 52 -18.27 -19.68 -1.44
N ASP A 53 -18.70 -18.97 -2.48
CA ASP A 53 -19.84 -19.42 -3.27
C ASP A 53 -19.44 -20.36 -4.43
N SER A 54 -20.44 -20.96 -5.07
CA SER A 54 -20.24 -21.97 -6.12
C SER A 54 -19.45 -21.48 -7.34
N ARG A 55 -19.34 -20.17 -7.57
CA ARG A 55 -18.57 -19.59 -8.68
C ARG A 55 -17.05 -19.78 -8.50
N TYR A 56 -16.61 -19.86 -7.26
CA TYR A 56 -15.18 -19.86 -6.88
C TYR A 56 -14.63 -21.21 -6.43
N ILE A 57 -15.45 -22.25 -6.33
CA ILE A 57 -15.04 -23.58 -5.81
C ILE A 57 -13.83 -24.16 -6.54
N ILE A 58 -13.76 -24.02 -7.86
CA ILE A 58 -12.66 -24.55 -8.66
C ILE A 58 -11.38 -23.78 -8.34
N ALA A 59 -11.41 -22.45 -8.37
CA ALA A 59 -10.29 -21.60 -8.06
C ALA A 59 -9.80 -21.83 -6.62
N ALA A 60 -10.73 -21.80 -5.64
CA ALA A 60 -10.42 -22.03 -4.24
C ALA A 60 -9.68 -23.36 -4.01
N LYS A 61 -10.10 -24.45 -4.69
CA LYS A 61 -9.43 -25.75 -4.61
C LYS A 61 -8.05 -25.79 -5.26
N GLN A 62 -7.81 -24.95 -6.26
CA GLN A 62 -6.53 -24.88 -6.97
C GLN A 62 -5.52 -23.99 -6.25
N GLU A 63 -5.99 -22.88 -5.69
CA GLU A 63 -5.15 -21.81 -5.12
C GLU A 63 -4.89 -22.01 -3.61
N THR A 64 -5.80 -22.71 -2.90
CA THR A 64 -5.73 -22.83 -1.45
C THR A 64 -5.16 -24.17 -1.01
N SER A 65 -4.28 -24.14 -0.02
CA SER A 65 -3.75 -25.34 0.63
C SER A 65 -3.91 -25.26 2.16
N GLY A 66 -4.31 -26.41 2.76
CA GLY A 66 -4.44 -26.52 4.22
C GLY A 66 -5.76 -25.98 4.79
N PHE A 67 -6.71 -25.60 3.94
CA PHE A 67 -8.05 -25.20 4.32
C PHE A 67 -9.10 -26.19 3.78
N GLU A 68 -10.12 -26.45 4.59
CA GLU A 68 -11.36 -27.05 4.12
C GLU A 68 -12.14 -26.01 3.30
N ILE A 69 -12.65 -26.37 2.13
CA ILE A 69 -13.38 -25.45 1.25
C ILE A 69 -14.85 -25.83 1.28
N VAL A 70 -15.69 -24.90 1.71
CA VAL A 70 -17.15 -25.06 1.80
C VAL A 70 -17.82 -24.09 0.81
N ALA A 71 -18.73 -24.65 -0.02
CA ALA A 71 -19.53 -23.86 -0.96
C ALA A 71 -20.87 -23.52 -0.34
N ASP A 72 -20.99 -22.32 0.21
CA ASP A 72 -22.26 -21.80 0.70
C ASP A 72 -22.31 -20.27 0.54
N ARG A 73 -23.52 -19.72 0.42
CA ARG A 73 -23.76 -18.27 0.38
C ARG A 73 -24.02 -17.68 1.75
N ASP A 74 -24.35 -18.51 2.73
CA ASP A 74 -24.56 -18.13 4.11
C ASP A 74 -23.33 -18.55 4.95
N GLU A 75 -22.25 -17.82 4.76
CA GLU A 75 -20.98 -18.05 5.44
C GLU A 75 -21.13 -18.02 6.96
N LEU A 76 -21.99 -17.14 7.48
CA LEU A 76 -22.20 -17.02 8.92
C LEU A 76 -22.91 -18.24 9.50
N ALA A 77 -23.93 -18.79 8.82
CA ALA A 77 -24.60 -20.01 9.25
C ALA A 77 -23.63 -21.21 9.27
N VAL A 78 -22.78 -21.34 8.23
CA VAL A 78 -21.76 -22.40 8.16
C VAL A 78 -20.79 -22.29 9.34
N ILE A 79 -20.22 -21.11 9.56
CA ILE A 79 -19.23 -20.90 10.62
C ILE A 79 -19.86 -21.04 12.00
N ALA A 80 -21.08 -20.53 12.22
CA ALA A 80 -21.79 -20.68 13.47
C ALA A 80 -22.08 -22.15 13.79
N GLY A 81 -22.43 -22.97 12.80
CA GLY A 81 -22.52 -24.42 12.93
C GLY A 81 -21.21 -25.05 13.40
N ILE A 82 -20.09 -24.69 12.77
CA ILE A 82 -18.76 -25.17 13.15
C ILE A 82 -18.40 -24.78 14.57
N VAL A 83 -18.61 -23.50 14.95
CA VAL A 83 -18.31 -22.97 16.29
C VAL A 83 -19.11 -23.74 17.35
N LYS A 84 -20.39 -24.00 17.09
CA LYS A 84 -21.28 -24.76 17.97
C LYS A 84 -20.83 -26.23 18.10
N ASP A 85 -20.54 -26.89 16.99
CA ASP A 85 -20.14 -28.32 16.98
C ASP A 85 -18.81 -28.54 17.70
N MET A 86 -17.91 -27.54 17.66
CA MET A 86 -16.62 -27.57 18.36
C MET A 86 -16.71 -27.08 19.80
N GLY A 87 -17.85 -26.54 20.25
CA GLY A 87 -18.03 -26.00 21.61
C GLY A 87 -17.18 -24.75 21.90
N LEU A 88 -16.89 -23.95 20.87
CA LEU A 88 -16.12 -22.72 20.99
C LEU A 88 -17.01 -21.60 21.55
N SER A 89 -16.40 -20.65 22.25
CA SER A 89 -17.15 -19.60 22.97
C SER A 89 -16.62 -18.18 22.74
N ARG A 90 -15.34 -18.01 22.42
CA ARG A 90 -14.67 -16.71 22.26
C ARG A 90 -14.19 -16.55 20.83
N ILE A 91 -14.98 -15.90 19.99
CA ILE A 91 -14.74 -15.77 18.56
C ILE A 91 -14.34 -14.34 18.22
N GLY A 92 -13.11 -14.18 17.72
CA GLY A 92 -12.64 -12.93 17.16
C GLY A 92 -13.22 -12.67 15.77
N PHE A 93 -13.28 -11.41 15.37
CA PHE A 93 -13.63 -10.99 14.01
C PHE A 93 -12.95 -9.66 13.68
N GLU A 94 -12.72 -9.38 12.41
CA GLU A 94 -12.18 -8.10 11.95
C GLU A 94 -13.15 -6.97 12.26
N ASP A 95 -12.66 -5.89 12.88
CA ASP A 95 -13.50 -4.77 13.33
C ASP A 95 -13.91 -3.82 12.21
N GLU A 96 -13.23 -3.85 11.06
CA GLU A 96 -13.59 -3.09 9.86
C GLU A 96 -14.70 -3.77 9.06
N ILE A 97 -15.87 -3.94 9.67
CA ILE A 97 -17.06 -4.51 9.06
C ILE A 97 -18.22 -3.53 9.08
N SER A 98 -19.18 -3.73 8.17
CA SER A 98 -20.40 -2.92 8.21
C SER A 98 -21.25 -3.24 9.44
N VAL A 99 -21.96 -2.24 9.98
CA VAL A 99 -22.92 -2.43 11.07
C VAL A 99 -23.96 -3.51 10.73
N SER A 100 -24.41 -3.57 9.46
CA SER A 100 -25.33 -4.60 9.00
C SER A 100 -24.74 -6.00 9.09
N TYR A 101 -23.45 -6.16 8.76
CA TYR A 101 -22.76 -7.45 8.88
C TYR A 101 -22.61 -7.85 10.35
N TYR A 102 -22.25 -6.92 11.21
CA TYR A 102 -22.15 -7.16 12.65
C TYR A 102 -23.48 -7.60 13.27
N HIS A 103 -24.61 -6.98 12.89
CA HIS A 103 -25.93 -7.43 13.37
C HIS A 103 -26.27 -8.86 12.90
N ARG A 104 -25.91 -9.22 11.66
CA ARG A 104 -26.06 -10.61 11.19
C ARG A 104 -25.22 -11.57 12.02
N MET A 105 -23.98 -11.19 12.35
CA MET A 105 -23.10 -11.98 13.23
C MET A 105 -23.74 -12.18 14.62
N GLN A 106 -24.24 -11.11 15.24
CA GLN A 106 -24.90 -11.22 16.55
C GLN A 106 -26.08 -12.22 16.55
N VAL A 107 -26.84 -12.28 15.45
CA VAL A 107 -27.93 -13.25 15.32
C VAL A 107 -27.39 -14.67 15.09
N ALA A 108 -26.42 -14.84 14.20
CA ALA A 108 -25.88 -16.15 13.86
C ALA A 108 -25.09 -16.80 15.03
N PHE A 109 -24.44 -15.99 15.86
CA PHE A 109 -23.60 -16.41 16.97
C PHE A 109 -24.25 -16.11 18.33
N GLU A 110 -25.58 -16.26 18.44
CA GLU A 110 -26.27 -16.05 19.72
C GLU A 110 -25.66 -16.92 20.83
N GLY A 111 -25.29 -16.31 21.95
CA GLY A 111 -24.65 -16.98 23.11
C GLY A 111 -23.14 -17.15 22.98
N ILE A 112 -22.51 -16.67 21.92
CA ILE A 112 -21.05 -16.66 21.71
C ILE A 112 -20.50 -15.27 22.01
N ASP A 113 -19.34 -15.21 22.64
CA ASP A 113 -18.61 -13.96 22.91
C ASP A 113 -17.88 -13.50 21.63
N LEU A 114 -18.44 -12.48 20.96
CA LEU A 114 -17.90 -11.90 19.73
C LEU A 114 -16.94 -10.76 20.07
N LEU A 115 -15.67 -10.90 19.73
CA LEU A 115 -14.58 -10.02 20.15
C LEU A 115 -13.95 -9.33 18.92
N PRO A 116 -14.18 -8.01 18.70
CA PRO A 116 -13.57 -7.30 17.60
C PRO A 116 -12.04 -7.27 17.74
N GLN A 117 -11.35 -7.47 16.63
CA GLN A 117 -9.90 -7.48 16.55
C GLN A 117 -9.45 -6.43 15.54
N THR A 118 -8.77 -5.42 16.05
CA THR A 118 -8.18 -4.34 15.24
C THR A 118 -6.87 -4.82 14.63
N GLN A 119 -6.71 -4.67 13.33
CA GLN A 119 -5.46 -4.91 12.58
C GLN A 119 -4.80 -6.26 12.92
N PHE A 120 -5.63 -7.31 13.01
CA PHE A 120 -5.11 -8.61 13.44
C PHE A 120 -4.23 -9.26 12.38
N VAL A 121 -4.71 -9.30 11.13
CA VAL A 121 -3.96 -9.86 9.99
C VAL A 121 -2.99 -8.82 9.44
N GLU A 122 -3.39 -7.57 9.39
CA GLU A 122 -2.57 -6.44 8.91
C GLU A 122 -1.25 -6.35 9.68
N GLY A 123 -1.27 -6.58 10.99
CA GLY A 123 -0.06 -6.65 11.80
C GLY A 123 0.90 -7.80 11.41
N LEU A 124 0.39 -8.87 10.78
CA LEU A 124 1.25 -9.93 10.20
C LEU A 124 1.76 -9.54 8.82
N ARG A 125 0.97 -8.80 8.04
CA ARG A 125 1.31 -8.31 6.69
C ARG A 125 2.41 -7.26 6.70
N MET A 126 2.62 -6.55 7.82
CA MET A 126 3.67 -5.52 7.93
C MET A 126 5.05 -6.06 7.57
N ILE A 127 5.38 -7.29 7.97
CA ILE A 127 6.68 -7.91 7.68
C ILE A 127 6.54 -8.82 6.47
N LYS A 128 7.09 -8.41 5.36
CA LYS A 128 7.00 -9.10 4.07
C LYS A 128 7.91 -10.31 4.03
N ASP A 129 7.42 -11.42 3.51
CA ASP A 129 8.23 -12.57 3.17
C ASP A 129 8.93 -12.40 1.80
N GLU A 130 9.83 -13.32 1.44
CA GLU A 130 10.60 -13.25 0.20
C GLU A 130 9.73 -13.23 -1.08
N ALA A 131 8.58 -13.93 -1.06
CA ALA A 131 7.68 -13.96 -2.21
C ALA A 131 6.93 -12.62 -2.37
N GLU A 132 6.49 -12.03 -1.25
CA GLU A 132 5.88 -10.69 -1.21
C GLU A 132 6.85 -9.62 -1.71
N ILE A 133 8.10 -9.65 -1.21
CA ILE A 133 9.16 -8.74 -1.63
C ILE A 133 9.45 -8.87 -3.13
N ALA A 134 9.49 -10.10 -3.65
CA ALA A 134 9.71 -10.34 -5.08
C ALA A 134 8.58 -9.77 -5.95
N ALA A 135 7.32 -9.87 -5.50
CA ALA A 135 6.17 -9.30 -6.20
C ALA A 135 6.22 -7.76 -6.19
N ILE A 136 6.51 -7.14 -5.02
CA ILE A 136 6.66 -5.68 -4.90
C ILE A 136 7.80 -5.17 -5.79
N ARG A 137 8.98 -5.80 -5.75
CA ARG A 137 10.10 -5.44 -6.65
C ARG A 137 9.72 -5.50 -8.12
N LYS A 138 8.91 -6.49 -8.50
CA LYS A 138 8.44 -6.60 -9.89
C LYS A 138 7.46 -5.49 -10.24
N ALA A 139 6.53 -5.13 -9.34
CA ALA A 139 5.64 -4.00 -9.52
C ALA A 139 6.45 -2.69 -9.67
N CYS A 140 7.42 -2.42 -8.79
CA CYS A 140 8.32 -1.27 -8.89
C CYS A 140 9.06 -1.23 -10.22
N SER A 141 9.62 -2.36 -10.68
CA SER A 141 10.33 -2.42 -11.98
C SER A 141 9.45 -2.11 -13.18
N ILE A 142 8.15 -2.40 -13.11
CA ILE A 142 7.16 -2.05 -14.14
C ILE A 142 6.92 -0.53 -14.12
N SER A 143 6.74 0.06 -12.94
CA SER A 143 6.58 1.51 -12.80
C SER A 143 7.83 2.27 -13.27
N ASP A 144 9.03 1.80 -12.90
CA ASP A 144 10.29 2.37 -13.38
C ASP A 144 10.37 2.42 -14.92
N GLN A 145 10.04 1.29 -15.57
CA GLN A 145 10.07 1.22 -17.03
C GLN A 145 8.99 2.11 -17.67
N ALA A 146 7.79 2.17 -17.07
CA ALA A 146 6.73 3.05 -17.57
C ALA A 146 7.12 4.52 -17.46
N PHE A 147 7.82 4.92 -16.38
CA PHE A 147 8.37 6.26 -16.24
C PHE A 147 9.38 6.58 -17.37
N HIS A 148 10.34 5.70 -17.60
CA HIS A 148 11.32 5.91 -18.68
C HIS A 148 10.65 6.10 -20.04
N ASP A 149 9.65 5.27 -20.34
CA ASP A 149 8.94 5.35 -21.63
C ASP A 149 8.08 6.62 -21.70
N ALA A 150 7.58 7.14 -20.57
CA ALA A 150 6.81 8.37 -20.51
C ALA A 150 7.64 9.61 -20.83
N LEU A 151 8.95 9.63 -20.51
CA LEU A 151 9.83 10.75 -20.86
C LEU A 151 9.87 11.02 -22.38
N ASP A 152 9.80 9.97 -23.19
CA ASP A 152 9.75 10.09 -24.65
C ASP A 152 8.36 10.51 -25.17
N PHE A 153 7.31 10.18 -24.43
CA PHE A 153 5.92 10.50 -24.79
C PHE A 153 5.53 11.95 -24.45
N ILE A 154 6.06 12.48 -23.34
CA ILE A 154 5.74 13.83 -22.84
C ILE A 154 6.34 14.88 -23.81
N LYS A 155 5.46 15.72 -24.37
CA LYS A 155 5.82 16.82 -25.29
C LYS A 155 4.93 18.01 -25.04
N PRO A 156 5.37 19.25 -25.33
CA PRO A 156 4.52 20.42 -25.24
C PRO A 156 3.19 20.22 -25.98
N GLY A 157 2.09 20.54 -25.31
CA GLY A 157 0.72 20.39 -25.84
C GLY A 157 0.05 19.04 -25.56
N LYS A 158 0.75 18.03 -25.06
CA LYS A 158 0.12 16.85 -24.48
C LYS A 158 -0.67 17.24 -23.24
N THR A 159 -1.86 16.68 -23.04
CA THR A 159 -2.64 16.95 -21.83
C THR A 159 -2.25 16.05 -20.68
N GLU A 160 -2.51 16.50 -19.44
CA GLU A 160 -2.28 15.68 -18.25
C GLU A 160 -2.97 14.32 -18.36
N ILE A 161 -4.24 14.27 -18.83
CA ILE A 161 -4.98 13.02 -19.04
C ILE A 161 -4.30 12.12 -20.09
N GLU A 162 -3.76 12.66 -21.19
CA GLU A 162 -3.07 11.85 -22.20
C GLU A 162 -1.81 11.19 -21.62
N ILE A 163 -1.08 11.90 -20.77
CA ILE A 163 0.13 11.38 -20.14
C ILE A 163 -0.22 10.35 -19.07
N ALA A 164 -1.23 10.62 -18.22
CA ALA A 164 -1.72 9.65 -17.24
C ALA A 164 -2.18 8.36 -17.91
N ASN A 165 -3.02 8.44 -18.93
CA ASN A 165 -3.45 7.29 -19.71
C ASN A 165 -2.28 6.51 -20.33
N PHE A 166 -1.24 7.21 -20.81
CA PHE A 166 -0.05 6.55 -21.34
C PHE A 166 0.63 5.69 -20.26
N LEU A 167 0.85 6.24 -19.07
CA LEU A 167 1.43 5.51 -17.92
C LEU A 167 0.59 4.29 -17.55
N ASP A 168 -0.72 4.46 -17.42
CA ASP A 168 -1.67 3.40 -17.04
C ASP A 168 -1.64 2.23 -18.03
N PHE A 169 -1.72 2.53 -19.33
CA PHE A 169 -1.67 1.49 -20.36
C PHE A 169 -0.29 0.87 -20.46
N ARG A 170 0.76 1.68 -20.32
CA ARG A 170 2.12 1.18 -20.42
C ARG A 170 2.45 0.20 -19.29
N MET A 171 2.06 0.47 -18.07
CA MET A 171 2.21 -0.48 -16.96
C MET A 171 1.50 -1.81 -17.25
N ARG A 172 0.29 -1.78 -17.82
CA ARG A 172 -0.43 -3.01 -18.23
C ARG A 172 0.29 -3.76 -19.35
N GLU A 173 0.81 -3.08 -20.36
CA GLU A 173 1.62 -3.71 -21.42
C GLU A 173 2.88 -4.38 -20.88
N LEU A 174 3.47 -3.83 -19.81
CA LEU A 174 4.64 -4.38 -19.13
C LEU A 174 4.30 -5.55 -18.19
N GLY A 175 3.01 -5.88 -18.01
CA GLY A 175 2.55 -7.05 -17.28
C GLY A 175 1.84 -6.77 -15.96
N ALA A 176 1.51 -5.53 -15.65
CA ALA A 176 0.69 -5.20 -14.48
C ALA A 176 -0.74 -5.73 -14.64
N SER A 177 -1.32 -6.27 -13.57
CA SER A 177 -2.72 -6.71 -13.53
C SER A 177 -3.71 -5.56 -13.34
N GLY A 178 -3.26 -4.44 -12.79
CA GLY A 178 -4.06 -3.25 -12.51
C GLY A 178 -3.20 -2.07 -12.11
N LEU A 179 -3.86 -0.98 -11.73
CA LEU A 179 -3.24 0.18 -11.08
C LEU A 179 -3.31 0.01 -9.57
N SER A 180 -2.33 0.53 -8.85
CA SER A 180 -2.35 0.55 -7.37
C SER A 180 -3.40 1.53 -6.86
N PHE A 181 -3.54 2.65 -7.56
CA PHE A 181 -4.47 3.75 -7.32
C PHE A 181 -4.70 4.54 -8.62
N ASP A 182 -5.61 5.51 -8.59
CA ASP A 182 -5.84 6.41 -9.73
C ASP A 182 -4.62 7.31 -9.94
N THR A 183 -3.97 7.21 -11.09
CA THR A 183 -2.75 7.96 -11.42
C THR A 183 -2.95 9.47 -11.22
N ILE A 184 -2.09 10.09 -10.41
CA ILE A 184 -2.01 11.53 -10.25
C ILE A 184 -1.01 12.06 -11.26
N LEU A 185 -1.45 12.94 -12.16
CA LEU A 185 -0.59 13.67 -13.05
C LEU A 185 -0.99 15.13 -13.06
N ALA A 186 -0.06 15.98 -12.67
CA ALA A 186 -0.32 17.38 -12.45
C ALA A 186 0.82 18.25 -13.00
N SER A 187 0.50 19.31 -13.71
CA SER A 187 1.48 20.22 -14.29
C SER A 187 1.27 21.67 -13.91
N GLY A 188 2.36 22.42 -13.77
CA GLY A 188 2.33 23.83 -13.38
C GLY A 188 1.53 24.05 -12.09
N ILE A 189 0.56 24.96 -12.10
CA ILE A 189 -0.25 25.28 -10.91
C ILE A 189 -1.00 24.06 -10.37
N ASN A 190 -1.41 23.11 -11.21
CA ASN A 190 -2.11 21.92 -10.75
C ASN A 190 -1.25 21.07 -9.83
N SER A 191 0.07 21.03 -10.02
CA SER A 191 1.02 20.28 -9.20
C SER A 191 1.16 20.81 -7.76
N SER A 192 0.65 22.04 -7.48
CA SER A 192 0.61 22.55 -6.12
C SER A 192 -0.40 21.85 -5.20
N LYS A 193 -1.15 20.89 -5.73
CA LYS A 193 -2.12 20.06 -4.99
C LYS A 193 -1.56 18.65 -4.83
N PRO A 194 -1.30 18.18 -3.61
CA PRO A 194 -0.76 16.82 -3.39
C PRO A 194 -1.58 15.71 -4.07
N HIS A 195 -2.92 15.80 -3.99
CA HIS A 195 -3.87 14.86 -4.61
C HIS A 195 -4.61 15.49 -5.79
N ALA A 196 -3.85 15.98 -6.78
CA ALA A 196 -4.42 16.52 -8.00
C ALA A 196 -5.02 15.41 -8.87
N HIS A 197 -6.02 15.76 -9.67
CA HIS A 197 -6.53 14.88 -10.72
C HIS A 197 -6.03 15.35 -12.09
N PRO A 198 -5.67 14.43 -13.01
CA PRO A 198 -5.29 14.76 -14.37
C PRO A 198 -6.40 15.53 -15.09
N MET A 199 -6.03 16.64 -15.75
CA MET A 199 -6.95 17.53 -16.45
C MET A 199 -6.73 17.50 -17.95
N HIS A 200 -7.67 18.05 -18.73
CA HIS A 200 -7.48 18.35 -20.16
C HIS A 200 -6.55 19.55 -20.42
N LYS A 201 -5.79 19.95 -19.40
CA LYS A 201 -4.79 21.01 -19.50
C LYS A 201 -3.58 20.47 -20.27
N PRO A 202 -3.14 21.15 -21.35
CA PRO A 202 -1.86 20.82 -22.00
C PRO A 202 -0.69 21.20 -21.09
N VAL A 203 0.37 20.39 -21.10
CA VAL A 203 1.64 20.73 -20.45
C VAL A 203 2.40 21.78 -21.27
N GLU A 204 3.00 22.74 -20.60
CA GLU A 204 3.67 23.89 -21.20
C GLU A 204 5.16 23.97 -20.82
N LEU A 205 5.95 24.70 -21.63
CA LEU A 205 7.37 24.90 -21.34
C LEU A 205 7.57 25.65 -20.01
N GLY A 206 8.50 25.20 -19.19
CA GLY A 206 8.83 25.76 -17.89
C GLY A 206 7.97 25.23 -16.74
N GLU A 207 7.02 24.32 -17.02
CA GLU A 207 6.20 23.72 -15.96
C GLU A 207 6.89 22.51 -15.30
N ALA A 208 6.69 22.40 -13.99
CA ALA A 208 6.87 21.15 -13.27
C ALA A 208 5.75 20.17 -13.65
N ILE A 209 6.08 18.92 -13.88
CA ILE A 209 5.14 17.83 -14.13
C ILE A 209 5.39 16.77 -13.06
N THR A 210 4.46 16.66 -12.13
CA THR A 210 4.48 15.63 -11.09
C THR A 210 3.65 14.44 -11.56
N MET A 211 4.26 13.28 -11.55
CA MET A 211 3.68 11.99 -11.92
C MET A 211 3.76 11.09 -10.70
N ASP A 212 2.62 10.73 -10.12
CA ASP A 212 2.48 9.82 -9.00
C ASP A 212 1.57 8.67 -9.44
N PHE A 213 2.15 7.48 -9.51
CA PHE A 213 1.54 6.31 -10.12
C PHE A 213 2.18 5.02 -9.61
N GLY A 214 1.40 3.96 -9.70
CA GLY A 214 1.87 2.64 -9.34
C GLY A 214 1.00 1.54 -9.93
N CYS A 215 1.46 0.31 -9.87
CA CYS A 215 0.76 -0.82 -10.44
C CYS A 215 0.67 -2.03 -9.51
N LEU A 216 -0.25 -2.92 -9.84
CA LEU A 216 -0.41 -4.22 -9.21
C LEU A 216 0.32 -5.29 -10.02
N TYR A 217 1.18 -6.05 -9.35
CA TYR A 217 1.76 -7.28 -9.88
C TYR A 217 1.64 -8.38 -8.84
N ASP A 218 1.04 -9.51 -9.22
CA ASP A 218 0.77 -10.64 -8.33
C ASP A 218 0.11 -10.20 -7.00
N HIS A 219 -0.89 -9.29 -7.12
CA HIS A 219 -1.67 -8.67 -6.03
C HIS A 219 -0.93 -7.65 -5.16
N TYR A 220 0.38 -7.47 -5.34
CA TYR A 220 1.18 -6.48 -4.59
C TYR A 220 1.34 -5.19 -5.38
N VAL A 221 1.42 -4.08 -4.65
CA VAL A 221 1.48 -2.74 -5.21
C VAL A 221 2.92 -2.24 -5.39
N SER A 222 3.10 -1.25 -6.27
CA SER A 222 4.17 -0.25 -6.23
C SER A 222 3.59 1.13 -6.07
N ASP A 223 4.41 2.05 -5.58
CA ASP A 223 4.11 3.48 -5.42
C ASP A 223 5.33 4.31 -5.80
N MET A 224 5.18 5.29 -6.67
CA MET A 224 6.29 6.12 -7.09
C MET A 224 5.85 7.50 -7.56
N THR A 225 6.45 8.54 -7.00
CA THR A 225 6.32 9.89 -7.54
C THR A 225 7.64 10.37 -8.14
N ARG A 226 7.55 10.93 -9.34
CA ARG A 226 8.64 11.68 -9.98
C ARG A 226 8.13 13.04 -10.47
N THR A 227 8.93 14.08 -10.24
CA THR A 227 8.69 15.39 -10.80
C THR A 227 9.77 15.71 -11.84
N ILE A 228 9.37 16.19 -13.01
CA ILE A 228 10.27 16.61 -14.08
C ILE A 228 9.90 18.02 -14.56
N TYR A 229 10.73 18.64 -15.39
CA TYR A 229 10.46 19.94 -16.00
C TYR A 229 10.46 19.85 -17.52
N LEU A 230 9.58 20.63 -18.16
CA LEU A 230 9.48 20.67 -19.61
C LEU A 230 10.23 21.90 -20.18
N GLY A 231 11.26 21.66 -20.97
CA GLY A 231 12.03 22.67 -21.70
C GLY A 231 13.06 23.44 -20.87
N HIS A 232 12.69 23.99 -19.74
CA HIS A 232 13.60 24.71 -18.85
C HIS A 232 13.13 24.70 -17.39
N VAL A 233 14.03 25.01 -16.48
CA VAL A 233 13.80 25.12 -15.04
C VAL A 233 14.38 26.45 -14.54
N SER A 234 13.66 27.16 -13.67
CA SER A 234 14.17 28.36 -13.02
C SER A 234 15.04 28.02 -11.80
N ASP A 235 15.84 28.98 -11.33
CA ASP A 235 16.67 28.81 -10.12
C ASP A 235 15.82 28.48 -8.89
N GLU A 236 14.65 29.11 -8.73
CA GLU A 236 13.71 28.83 -7.62
C GLU A 236 13.18 27.39 -7.69
N GLN A 237 12.80 26.94 -8.90
CA GLN A 237 12.31 25.57 -9.10
C GLN A 237 13.41 24.54 -8.83
N ALA A 238 14.64 24.80 -9.29
CA ALA A 238 15.78 23.91 -9.03
C ALA A 238 16.14 23.85 -7.54
N GLU A 239 16.07 24.97 -6.80
CA GLU A 239 16.29 25.02 -5.35
C GLU A 239 15.27 24.16 -4.62
N ILE A 240 13.98 24.33 -4.91
CA ILE A 240 12.90 23.55 -4.28
C ILE A 240 13.04 22.06 -4.60
N TYR A 241 13.31 21.72 -5.87
CA TYR A 241 13.53 20.33 -6.28
C TYR A 241 14.68 19.68 -5.51
N ASN A 242 15.82 20.37 -5.45
CA ASN A 242 17.00 19.87 -4.74
C ASN A 242 16.78 19.76 -3.22
N THR A 243 15.93 20.61 -2.65
CA THR A 243 15.53 20.50 -1.24
C THR A 243 14.72 19.22 -0.98
N VAL A 244 13.74 18.92 -1.84
CA VAL A 244 12.95 17.69 -1.75
C VAL A 244 13.84 16.45 -1.98
N LEU A 245 14.71 16.49 -3.01
CA LEU A 245 15.65 15.40 -3.28
C LEU A 245 16.61 15.15 -2.10
N LYS A 246 17.11 16.21 -1.48
CA LYS A 246 17.95 16.09 -0.27
C LYS A 246 17.19 15.48 0.90
N ALA A 247 15.91 15.84 1.06
CA ALA A 247 15.07 15.30 2.13
C ALA A 247 14.81 13.80 1.92
N ASN A 248 14.43 13.37 0.71
CA ASN A 248 14.27 11.97 0.35
C ASN A 248 15.58 11.17 0.56
N GLN A 249 16.71 11.64 0.03
CA GLN A 249 17.99 10.95 0.20
C GLN A 249 18.42 10.83 1.67
N ALA A 250 18.15 11.83 2.49
CA ALA A 250 18.51 11.81 3.92
C ALA A 250 17.72 10.74 4.70
N LEU A 251 16.47 10.47 4.32
CA LEU A 251 15.71 9.38 4.91
C LEU A 251 16.26 8.02 4.46
N ILE A 252 16.52 7.84 3.17
CA ILE A 252 17.12 6.60 2.64
C ILE A 252 18.44 6.28 3.34
N ASP A 253 19.30 7.28 3.54
CA ASP A 253 20.61 7.11 4.19
C ASP A 253 20.50 6.67 5.67
N GLN A 254 19.37 6.93 6.33
CA GLN A 254 19.16 6.70 7.76
C GLN A 254 18.12 5.63 8.07
N ALA A 255 17.26 5.26 7.11
CA ALA A 255 16.21 4.27 7.30
C ALA A 255 16.80 2.88 7.56
N LYS A 256 16.46 2.30 8.71
CA LYS A 256 16.87 0.95 9.13
C LYS A 256 15.98 0.42 10.26
N ALA A 257 16.06 -0.86 10.53
CA ALA A 257 15.40 -1.45 11.69
C ALA A 257 15.80 -0.76 13.00
N GLY A 258 14.83 -0.51 13.88
CA GLY A 258 15.00 0.18 15.15
C GLY A 258 14.84 1.70 15.11
N LEU A 259 14.77 2.32 13.92
CA LEU A 259 14.40 3.74 13.81
C LEU A 259 12.95 3.94 14.30
N GLY A 260 12.72 4.94 15.15
CA GLY A 260 11.36 5.28 15.61
C GLY A 260 10.49 5.80 14.49
N PHE A 261 9.19 5.49 14.50
CA PHE A 261 8.23 6.02 13.52
C PHE A 261 8.23 7.54 13.47
N ARG A 262 8.35 8.17 14.63
CA ARG A 262 8.45 9.62 14.74
C ARG A 262 9.71 10.17 14.06
N ASP A 263 10.85 9.49 14.22
CA ASP A 263 12.12 9.94 13.66
C ASP A 263 12.15 9.73 12.14
N PHE A 264 11.45 8.72 11.64
CA PHE A 264 11.27 8.48 10.21
C PHE A 264 10.64 9.68 9.51
N ASP A 265 9.54 10.24 10.03
CA ASP A 265 8.94 11.47 9.49
C ASP A 265 9.81 12.71 9.73
N LYS A 266 10.49 12.77 10.88
CA LYS A 266 11.24 13.94 11.30
C LYS A 266 12.46 14.24 10.43
N ILE A 267 13.19 13.21 9.98
CA ILE A 267 14.42 13.36 9.20
C ILE A 267 14.22 14.21 7.94
N PRO A 268 13.33 13.87 6.99
CA PRO A 268 13.11 14.69 5.80
C PRO A 268 12.40 16.01 6.11
N ARG A 269 11.50 16.03 7.08
CA ARG A 269 10.75 17.22 7.48
C ARG A 269 11.66 18.32 8.03
N ASP A 270 12.64 18.00 8.86
CA ASP A 270 13.59 18.98 9.39
C ASP A 270 14.37 19.67 8.26
N ILE A 271 14.78 18.93 7.24
CA ILE A 271 15.50 19.49 6.07
C ILE A 271 14.62 20.51 5.32
N ILE A 272 13.34 20.17 5.11
CA ILE A 272 12.39 21.07 4.45
C ILE A 272 12.11 22.32 5.31
N ILE A 273 12.00 22.16 6.64
CA ILE A 273 11.84 23.26 7.59
C ILE A 273 13.07 24.18 7.59
N GLU A 274 14.28 23.62 7.68
CA GLU A 274 15.53 24.39 7.68
C GLU A 274 15.74 25.18 6.38
N ALA A 275 15.22 24.66 5.25
CA ALA A 275 15.22 25.38 3.97
C ALA A 275 14.14 26.48 3.88
N GLY A 276 13.27 26.63 4.90
CA GLY A 276 12.22 27.66 4.95
C GLY A 276 10.89 27.25 4.29
N TYR A 277 10.72 25.95 3.95
CA TYR A 277 9.54 25.44 3.26
C TYR A 277 8.62 24.58 4.16
N GLY A 278 8.80 24.58 5.47
CA GLY A 278 8.09 23.72 6.41
C GLY A 278 6.56 23.79 6.31
N ASP A 279 6.01 25.00 6.10
CA ASP A 279 4.56 25.20 5.97
C ASP A 279 3.98 24.63 4.65
N TYR A 280 4.83 24.26 3.71
CA TYR A 280 4.45 23.74 2.40
C TYR A 280 4.57 22.22 2.31
N PHE A 281 5.03 21.53 3.36
CA PHE A 281 5.01 20.08 3.48
C PHE A 281 3.87 19.64 4.40
N THR A 282 2.72 19.39 3.82
CA THR A 282 1.41 19.33 4.51
C THR A 282 0.91 17.92 4.84
N HIS A 283 1.63 16.86 4.46
CA HIS A 283 1.24 15.47 4.72
C HIS A 283 2.34 14.70 5.49
N GLY A 284 2.08 13.44 5.83
CA GLY A 284 3.07 12.54 6.42
C GLY A 284 4.14 12.14 5.41
N ILE A 285 5.24 11.57 5.91
CA ILE A 285 6.38 11.19 5.06
C ILE A 285 6.10 9.95 4.22
N GLY A 286 5.08 9.18 4.54
CA GLY A 286 4.77 7.94 3.85
C GLY A 286 3.99 6.94 4.69
N HIS A 287 3.89 5.72 4.19
CA HIS A 287 3.08 4.64 4.75
C HIS A 287 3.66 3.26 4.39
N GLY A 288 3.10 2.21 4.96
CA GLY A 288 3.36 0.84 4.52
C GLY A 288 2.66 0.53 3.20
N ILE A 289 3.29 -0.31 2.39
CA ILE A 289 2.71 -0.85 1.15
C ILE A 289 2.74 -2.37 1.15
N GLY A 290 1.87 -2.99 0.36
CA GLY A 290 1.84 -4.45 0.21
C GLY A 290 0.68 -4.91 -0.65
N LEU A 291 -0.32 -5.54 -0.05
CA LEU A 291 -1.58 -5.88 -0.70
C LEU A 291 -2.53 -4.68 -0.81
N ASP A 292 -2.39 -3.71 0.10
CA ASP A 292 -3.01 -2.40 0.02
C ASP A 292 -1.97 -1.36 -0.36
N ILE A 293 -2.41 -0.30 -1.06
CA ILE A 293 -1.57 0.85 -1.34
C ILE A 293 -1.20 1.57 -0.04
N HIS A 294 -2.17 1.71 0.85
CA HIS A 294 -1.98 2.23 2.19
C HIS A 294 -2.24 1.10 3.19
N GLU A 295 -1.20 0.58 3.83
CA GLU A 295 -1.32 -0.37 4.93
C GLU A 295 -0.38 -0.01 6.09
N GLU A 296 -0.49 -0.72 7.19
CA GLU A 296 0.44 -0.53 8.31
C GLU A 296 1.91 -0.82 7.91
N PRO A 297 2.86 -0.03 8.47
CA PRO A 297 2.66 1.00 9.48
C PRO A 297 2.29 2.37 8.91
N TYR A 298 1.53 3.15 9.69
CA TYR A 298 1.35 4.58 9.48
C TYR A 298 2.23 5.37 10.45
N PHE A 299 2.92 6.39 9.94
CA PHE A 299 3.84 7.17 10.76
C PHE A 299 3.11 8.27 11.51
N SER A 300 3.12 8.18 12.85
CA SER A 300 2.52 9.18 13.73
C SER A 300 3.58 9.81 14.63
N GLN A 301 3.51 11.13 14.79
CA GLN A 301 4.38 11.87 15.70
C GLN A 301 4.21 11.47 17.17
N THR A 302 3.12 10.78 17.50
CA THR A 302 2.82 10.27 18.85
C THR A 302 3.16 8.79 19.03
N SER A 303 3.52 8.08 17.96
CA SER A 303 3.87 6.66 18.04
C SER A 303 5.18 6.45 18.79
N THR A 304 5.21 5.38 19.59
CA THR A 304 6.42 4.88 20.27
C THR A 304 6.98 3.63 19.58
N GLU A 305 6.40 3.23 18.48
CA GLU A 305 6.82 2.05 17.73
C GLU A 305 8.07 2.33 16.90
N THR A 306 8.71 1.25 16.48
CA THR A 306 9.93 1.28 15.67
C THR A 306 9.74 0.48 14.39
N ILE A 307 10.43 0.93 13.35
CA ILE A 307 10.53 0.24 12.06
C ILE A 307 11.25 -1.10 12.26
N LYS A 308 10.82 -2.12 11.54
CA LYS A 308 11.39 -3.48 11.58
C LYS A 308 11.89 -3.89 10.21
N ALA A 309 12.93 -4.71 10.18
CA ALA A 309 13.36 -5.33 8.93
C ALA A 309 12.23 -6.15 8.30
N GLY A 310 12.13 -6.08 6.97
CA GLY A 310 11.04 -6.68 6.20
C GLY A 310 9.83 -5.79 5.99
N MET A 311 9.77 -4.58 6.56
CA MET A 311 8.74 -3.59 6.21
C MET A 311 9.05 -2.98 4.85
N ALA A 312 8.03 -2.89 3.97
CA ALA A 312 8.07 -2.13 2.72
C ALA A 312 7.28 -0.83 2.95
N LEU A 313 7.93 0.31 2.69
CA LEU A 313 7.46 1.65 3.07
C LEU A 313 7.64 2.61 1.92
N THR A 314 6.83 3.68 1.86
CA THR A 314 7.10 4.84 1.02
C THR A 314 7.95 5.90 1.73
N ASP A 315 8.71 6.66 0.97
CA ASP A 315 9.47 7.85 1.36
C ASP A 315 9.15 8.96 0.37
N GLU A 316 8.22 9.86 0.71
CA GLU A 316 7.56 10.77 -0.23
C GLU A 316 7.57 12.24 0.22
N PRO A 317 8.70 12.87 0.55
CA PRO A 317 8.73 14.28 0.87
C PRO A 317 8.24 15.13 -0.30
N GLY A 318 7.51 16.21 0.03
CA GLY A 318 6.99 17.14 -0.98
C GLY A 318 6.90 18.57 -0.50
N ILE A 319 6.99 19.52 -1.42
CA ILE A 319 6.79 20.96 -1.21
C ILE A 319 5.74 21.45 -2.20
N TYR A 320 4.64 22.03 -1.71
CA TYR A 320 3.51 22.47 -2.51
C TYR A 320 3.21 23.93 -2.27
N ILE A 321 3.50 24.81 -3.24
CA ILE A 321 3.32 26.25 -3.12
C ILE A 321 2.03 26.65 -3.84
N GLU A 322 0.99 26.96 -3.07
CA GLU A 322 -0.31 27.35 -3.59
C GLU A 322 -0.19 28.47 -4.64
N GLY A 323 -0.85 28.27 -5.78
CA GLY A 323 -0.84 29.22 -6.89
C GLY A 323 0.45 29.24 -7.72
N LYS A 324 1.43 28.38 -7.40
CA LYS A 324 2.67 28.22 -8.17
C LYS A 324 2.81 26.80 -8.73
N TYR A 325 3.40 25.89 -7.98
CA TYR A 325 3.65 24.48 -8.35
C TYR A 325 4.01 23.66 -7.11
N GLY A 326 4.09 22.36 -7.29
CA GLY A 326 4.59 21.42 -6.26
C GLY A 326 5.67 20.51 -6.83
N VAL A 327 6.46 19.95 -5.93
CA VAL A 327 7.46 18.91 -6.17
C VAL A 327 7.28 17.82 -5.15
N ARG A 328 7.14 16.55 -5.58
CA ARG A 328 7.25 15.34 -4.77
C ARG A 328 8.25 14.41 -5.43
N ILE A 329 9.06 13.77 -4.60
CA ILE A 329 9.95 12.67 -5.00
C ILE A 329 9.67 11.54 -4.03
N GLU A 330 9.31 10.38 -4.54
CA GLU A 330 8.89 9.25 -3.75
C GLU A 330 9.54 7.97 -4.21
N ASP A 331 9.99 7.19 -3.24
CA ASP A 331 10.52 5.87 -3.45
C ASP A 331 9.85 4.84 -2.54
N ASP A 332 9.61 3.65 -3.09
CA ASP A 332 9.37 2.44 -2.30
C ASP A 332 10.70 1.92 -1.76
N ILE A 333 10.77 1.68 -0.44
CA ILE A 333 11.95 1.17 0.23
C ILE A 333 11.64 -0.09 1.05
N LEU A 334 12.55 -1.06 1.05
CA LEU A 334 12.51 -2.24 1.91
C LEU A 334 13.48 -2.06 3.07
N ILE A 335 12.98 -2.08 4.29
CA ILE A 335 13.80 -1.95 5.49
C ILE A 335 14.61 -3.24 5.73
N THR A 336 15.90 -3.06 6.03
CA THR A 336 16.82 -4.13 6.43
C THR A 336 17.33 -3.91 7.85
N GLU A 337 18.08 -4.86 8.40
CA GLU A 337 18.67 -4.73 9.74
C GLU A 337 19.64 -3.53 9.87
N THR A 338 20.31 -3.17 8.79
CA THR A 338 21.40 -2.17 8.83
C THR A 338 21.16 -0.94 7.95
N GLY A 339 20.10 -0.91 7.17
CA GLY A 339 19.77 0.15 6.22
C GLY A 339 18.43 -0.10 5.55
N CYS A 340 18.26 0.40 4.33
CA CYS A 340 17.15 0.04 3.45
C CYS A 340 17.65 -0.27 2.04
N GLU A 341 16.81 -0.97 1.28
CA GLU A 341 16.98 -1.23 -0.15
C GLU A 341 15.96 -0.38 -0.91
N LEU A 342 16.39 0.33 -1.93
CA LEU A 342 15.48 0.99 -2.87
C LEU A 342 14.81 -0.07 -3.76
N LEU A 343 13.49 -0.03 -3.84
CA LEU A 343 12.70 -0.90 -4.71
C LEU A 343 12.35 -0.21 -6.03
N THR A 344 12.12 1.11 -6.00
CA THR A 344 11.96 1.97 -7.19
C THR A 344 13.31 2.53 -7.59
N LEU A 345 13.68 2.36 -8.86
CA LEU A 345 15.02 2.68 -9.39
C LEU A 345 14.99 3.72 -10.52
N ALA A 346 13.82 4.25 -10.86
CA ALA A 346 13.70 5.36 -11.81
C ALA A 346 14.53 6.55 -11.33
N PRO A 347 15.26 7.25 -12.25
CA PRO A 347 16.12 8.36 -11.87
C PRO A 347 15.31 9.47 -11.19
N LYS A 348 15.90 10.05 -10.15
CA LYS A 348 15.28 11.09 -9.32
C LYS A 348 16.12 12.38 -9.24
N GLU A 349 17.18 12.48 -10.01
CA GLU A 349 17.85 13.73 -10.27
C GLU A 349 16.92 14.67 -11.04
N LEU A 350 17.21 15.97 -11.03
CA LEU A 350 16.43 16.97 -11.77
C LEU A 350 16.48 16.69 -13.26
N ILE A 351 15.37 16.27 -13.83
CA ILE A 351 15.21 15.96 -15.26
C ILE A 351 14.51 17.13 -15.95
N VAL A 352 15.09 17.58 -17.06
CA VAL A 352 14.50 18.57 -17.97
C VAL A 352 14.41 17.92 -19.35
N ILE A 353 13.22 17.81 -19.93
CA ILE A 353 12.96 17.20 -21.25
C ILE A 353 12.46 18.22 -22.25
#